data_eb66aec18a72d141314b29ea783147b3
#
_entry.id   eb66aec18a72d141314b29ea783147b3
#
_cell.length_a   1.000
_cell.length_b   1.000
_cell.length_c   1.000
_cell.angle_alpha   90.00
_cell.angle_beta   90.00
_cell.angle_gamma   90.00
#
_symmetry.space_group_name_H-M   'P 1'
#
loop_
_entity.id
_entity.type
_entity.pdbx_description
1 polymer ?
#
loop_
_entity_poly.entity_id
_entity_poly.type
_entity_poly.pdbx_seq_one_letter_code
_entity_poly.pdbx_strand_id
1 'polypeptide(L)'
;FAKEVYSDDPEQSCHKFSQYQDWVDGFLRPTLETAVEYLRPNRYLLWNIADAAFDGKLLTLEEDSCNILKELGMEYVGTLKMALAQMPGGNRMVETGETVTVNPITGEEEREAILEGKMKNFCQIDSNGKKIMLKYEPIFVFRKVK
;
A
#
# COMPACT_ATOMS: atom_id res chain seq x y z
N PHE A 1 15.93 2.27 -10.59
CA PHE A 1 15.10 2.09 -9.38
C PHE A 1 14.74 0.61 -9.24
N ALA A 2 15.37 -0.08 -8.32
CA ALA A 2 15.10 -1.48 -8.05
C ALA A 2 15.34 -1.84 -6.59
N LYS A 3 14.32 -2.38 -5.93
CA LYS A 3 14.45 -3.04 -4.63
C LYS A 3 14.47 -4.55 -4.78
N GLU A 4 13.78 -5.06 -5.78
CA GLU A 4 13.72 -6.48 -6.10
C GLU A 4 13.93 -6.66 -7.61
N VAL A 5 14.94 -7.42 -7.96
CA VAL A 5 15.26 -7.78 -9.34
C VAL A 5 14.89 -9.25 -9.53
N TYR A 6 13.87 -9.50 -10.33
CA TYR A 6 13.37 -10.87 -10.56
C TYR A 6 14.05 -11.56 -11.75
N SER A 7 14.66 -10.77 -12.63
CA SER A 7 15.39 -11.30 -13.80
C SER A 7 16.36 -10.27 -14.36
N ASP A 8 17.24 -10.68 -15.25
CA ASP A 8 18.14 -9.80 -16.01
C ASP A 8 17.48 -9.21 -17.27
N ASP A 9 16.17 -9.38 -17.42
CA ASP A 9 15.43 -8.87 -18.57
C ASP A 9 15.45 -7.33 -18.59
N PRO A 10 15.96 -6.69 -19.65
CA PRO A 10 16.03 -5.23 -19.75
C PRO A 10 14.64 -4.56 -19.81
N GLU A 11 13.58 -5.28 -20.14
CA GLU A 11 12.20 -4.77 -20.14
C GLU A 11 11.58 -4.75 -18.74
N GLN A 12 12.21 -5.34 -17.73
CA GLN A 12 11.76 -5.23 -16.36
C GLN A 12 11.76 -3.76 -15.92
N SER A 13 10.67 -3.30 -15.31
CA SER A 13 10.48 -1.87 -15.01
C SER A 13 11.61 -1.24 -14.19
N CYS A 14 12.22 -2.03 -13.29
CA CYS A 14 13.35 -1.57 -12.48
C CYS A 14 14.65 -1.37 -13.30
N HIS A 15 14.85 -2.07 -14.41
CA HIS A 15 15.98 -1.87 -15.33
C HIS A 15 15.70 -0.75 -16.30
N LYS A 16 14.47 -0.67 -16.81
CA LYS A 16 14.06 0.32 -17.81
C LYS A 16 14.02 1.74 -17.24
N PHE A 17 13.65 1.89 -15.97
CA PHE A 17 13.52 3.20 -15.30
C PHE A 17 14.50 3.30 -14.13
N SER A 18 15.56 4.07 -14.28
CA SER A 18 16.57 4.26 -13.24
C SER A 18 16.18 5.25 -12.16
N GLN A 19 15.32 6.22 -12.49
CA GLN A 19 14.81 7.23 -11.58
C GLN A 19 13.37 6.92 -11.17
N TYR A 20 13.02 7.26 -9.93
CA TYR A 20 11.67 7.03 -9.42
C TYR A 20 10.60 7.75 -10.23
N GLN A 21 10.82 9.01 -10.58
CA GLN A 21 9.84 9.79 -11.35
C GLN A 21 9.61 9.20 -12.75
N ASP A 22 10.68 8.76 -13.41
CA ASP A 22 10.60 8.11 -14.73
C ASP A 22 9.80 6.80 -14.63
N TRP A 23 9.96 6.06 -13.53
CA TRP A 23 9.19 4.86 -13.26
C TRP A 23 7.71 5.17 -13.00
N VAL A 24 7.40 6.23 -12.25
CA VAL A 24 6.02 6.69 -12.03
C VAL A 24 5.36 7.05 -13.36
N ASP A 25 6.02 7.83 -14.18
CA ASP A 25 5.46 8.34 -15.44
C ASP A 25 5.42 7.27 -16.55
N GLY A 26 6.45 6.44 -16.63
CA GLY A 26 6.61 5.47 -17.70
C GLY A 26 6.04 4.07 -17.41
N PHE A 27 5.78 3.74 -16.14
CA PHE A 27 5.27 2.43 -15.75
C PHE A 27 4.02 2.52 -14.88
N LEU A 28 4.09 3.19 -13.71
CA LEU A 28 2.97 3.20 -12.77
C LEU A 28 1.72 3.85 -13.37
N ARG A 29 1.85 5.06 -13.90
CA ARG A 29 0.73 5.80 -14.51
C ARG A 29 0.11 5.04 -15.69
N PRO A 30 0.85 4.59 -16.72
CA PRO A 30 0.27 3.82 -17.82
C PRO A 30 -0.41 2.52 -17.36
N THR A 31 0.13 1.87 -16.33
CA THR A 31 -0.47 0.65 -15.77
C THR A 31 -1.83 0.96 -15.15
N LEU A 32 -1.93 2.02 -14.35
CA LEU A 32 -3.20 2.43 -13.73
C LEU A 32 -4.21 2.95 -14.76
N GLU A 33 -3.76 3.71 -15.77
CA GLU A 33 -4.61 4.15 -16.88
C GLU A 33 -5.24 2.96 -17.62
N THR A 34 -4.42 1.97 -17.95
CA THR A 34 -4.88 0.74 -18.60
C THR A 34 -5.88 -0.01 -17.71
N ALA A 35 -5.57 -0.17 -16.42
CA ALA A 35 -6.46 -0.86 -15.49
C ALA A 35 -7.82 -0.15 -15.38
N VAL A 36 -7.82 1.18 -15.31
CA VAL A 36 -9.05 1.98 -15.24
C VAL A 36 -9.82 1.93 -16.56
N GLU A 37 -9.14 1.95 -17.70
CA GLU A 37 -9.78 1.86 -19.04
C GLU A 37 -10.59 0.58 -19.17
N TYR A 38 -10.00 -0.58 -18.84
CA TYR A 38 -10.66 -1.88 -18.96
C TYR A 38 -11.67 -2.18 -17.84
N LEU A 39 -11.66 -1.43 -16.75
CA LEU A 39 -12.61 -1.60 -15.66
C LEU A 39 -13.99 -1.09 -16.09
N ARG A 40 -15.03 -1.89 -15.90
CA ARG A 40 -16.42 -1.46 -16.18
C ARG A 40 -16.91 -0.43 -15.14
N PRO A 41 -17.85 0.47 -15.49
CA PRO A 41 -18.49 1.35 -14.54
C PRO A 41 -19.07 0.60 -13.33
N ASN A 42 -19.07 1.26 -12.17
CA ASN A 42 -19.53 0.70 -10.90
C ASN A 42 -18.81 -0.58 -10.45
N ARG A 43 -17.56 -0.78 -10.91
CA ARG A 43 -16.68 -1.85 -10.44
C ARG A 43 -15.52 -1.28 -9.66
N TYR A 44 -14.84 -2.15 -8.94
CA TYR A 44 -13.78 -1.78 -8.01
C TYR A 44 -12.41 -2.18 -8.52
N LEU A 45 -11.44 -1.31 -8.32
CA LEU A 45 -10.01 -1.60 -8.43
C LEU A 45 -9.46 -1.74 -7.02
N LEU A 46 -8.82 -2.87 -6.75
CA LEU A 46 -8.07 -3.12 -5.53
C LEU A 46 -6.59 -2.98 -5.88
N TRP A 47 -5.92 -1.99 -5.31
CA TRP A 47 -4.53 -1.68 -5.60
C TRP A 47 -3.67 -1.91 -4.37
N ASN A 48 -2.86 -2.98 -4.40
CA ASN A 48 -1.93 -3.31 -3.33
C ASN A 48 -0.57 -2.72 -3.68
N ILE A 49 -0.13 -1.77 -2.90
CA ILE A 49 1.19 -1.16 -3.02
C ILE A 49 1.59 -0.60 -1.65
N ALA A 50 2.88 -0.67 -1.34
CA ALA A 50 3.43 -0.12 -0.11
C ALA A 50 4.58 0.83 -0.44
N ASP A 51 4.75 1.85 0.39
CA ASP A 51 5.89 2.74 0.33
C ASP A 51 7.19 1.95 0.50
N ALA A 52 8.22 2.34 -0.21
CA ALA A 52 9.52 1.69 -0.19
C ALA A 52 10.62 2.70 0.16
N ALA A 53 11.62 2.24 0.90
CA ALA A 53 12.86 3.00 1.10
C ALA A 53 13.91 2.54 0.09
N PHE A 54 14.47 3.47 -0.67
CA PHE A 54 15.53 3.22 -1.62
C PHE A 54 16.58 4.33 -1.52
N ASP A 55 17.84 3.96 -1.41
CA ASP A 55 18.99 4.88 -1.29
C ASP A 55 18.76 5.97 -0.20
N GLY A 56 18.29 5.54 0.98
CA GLY A 56 18.01 6.42 2.12
C GLY A 56 16.80 7.35 1.96
N LYS A 57 16.07 7.28 0.85
CA LYS A 57 14.86 8.07 0.58
C LYS A 57 13.62 7.21 0.68
N LEU A 58 12.57 7.78 1.25
CA LEU A 58 11.24 7.18 1.20
C LEU A 58 10.60 7.50 -0.15
N LEU A 59 10.15 6.47 -0.85
CA LEU A 59 9.41 6.59 -2.09
C LEU A 59 7.91 6.49 -1.78
N THR A 60 7.16 7.50 -2.16
CA THR A 60 5.73 7.69 -1.82
C THR A 60 4.81 6.95 -2.79
N LEU A 61 5.06 5.65 -2.99
CA LEU A 61 4.31 4.80 -3.92
C LEU A 61 2.80 4.77 -3.65
N GLU A 62 2.43 4.79 -2.39
CA GLU A 62 1.02 4.78 -1.96
C GLU A 62 0.31 6.07 -2.35
N GLU A 63 0.91 7.22 -2.00
CA GLU A 63 0.35 8.54 -2.28
C GLU A 63 0.28 8.79 -3.79
N ASP A 64 1.36 8.51 -4.51
CA ASP A 64 1.42 8.72 -5.96
C ASP A 64 0.39 7.87 -6.70
N SER A 65 0.24 6.58 -6.32
CA SER A 65 -0.79 5.71 -6.89
C SER A 65 -2.20 6.23 -6.63
N CYS A 66 -2.49 6.64 -5.40
CA CYS A 66 -3.79 7.18 -5.02
C CYS A 66 -4.12 8.48 -5.76
N ASN A 67 -3.14 9.36 -5.94
CA ASN A 67 -3.31 10.61 -6.65
C ASN A 67 -3.60 10.37 -8.14
N ILE A 68 -2.84 9.47 -8.79
CA ILE A 68 -3.09 9.08 -10.18
C ILE A 68 -4.51 8.52 -10.35
N LEU A 69 -4.94 7.61 -9.47
CA LEU A 69 -6.28 7.03 -9.55
C LEU A 69 -7.39 8.08 -9.38
N LYS A 70 -7.20 9.05 -8.50
CA LYS A 70 -8.14 10.19 -8.34
C LYS A 70 -8.17 11.08 -9.59
N GLU A 71 -7.01 11.39 -10.17
CA GLU A 71 -6.90 12.13 -11.44
C GLU A 71 -7.62 11.42 -12.58
N LEU A 72 -7.59 10.07 -12.59
CA LEU A 72 -8.33 9.24 -13.56
C LEU A 72 -9.84 9.14 -13.27
N GLY A 73 -10.34 9.88 -12.29
CA GLY A 73 -11.76 9.95 -11.97
C GLY A 73 -12.29 8.79 -11.13
N MET A 74 -11.39 8.02 -10.50
CA MET A 74 -11.77 6.97 -9.59
C MET A 74 -12.13 7.53 -8.21
N GLU A 75 -13.20 6.99 -7.61
CA GLU A 75 -13.63 7.33 -6.26
C GLU A 75 -12.91 6.45 -5.24
N TYR A 76 -12.21 7.06 -4.29
CA TYR A 76 -11.63 6.33 -3.17
C TYR A 76 -12.71 5.88 -2.20
N VAL A 77 -12.77 4.59 -1.91
CA VAL A 77 -13.75 3.98 -1.00
C VAL A 77 -13.17 3.75 0.39
N GLY A 78 -11.92 3.29 0.45
CA GLY A 78 -11.24 3.01 1.71
C GLY A 78 -10.00 2.14 1.49
N THR A 79 -9.38 1.73 2.59
CA THR A 79 -8.19 0.87 2.56
C THR A 79 -8.43 -0.38 3.38
N LEU A 80 -8.14 -1.53 2.80
CA LEU A 80 -8.02 -2.80 3.51
C LEU A 80 -6.57 -3.00 3.94
N LYS A 81 -6.36 -3.69 5.05
CA LYS A 81 -5.03 -4.00 5.56
C LYS A 81 -4.73 -5.48 5.36
N MET A 82 -3.76 -5.77 4.52
CA MET A 82 -3.29 -7.13 4.29
C MET A 82 -2.21 -7.46 5.32
N ALA A 83 -2.54 -8.30 6.30
CA ALA A 83 -1.57 -8.74 7.31
C ALA A 83 -0.43 -9.52 6.67
N LEU A 84 0.80 -9.15 7.00
CA LEU A 84 2.00 -9.86 6.59
C LEU A 84 2.39 -10.91 7.63
N ALA A 85 2.97 -12.02 7.17
CA ALA A 85 3.51 -13.02 8.06
C ALA A 85 4.60 -12.40 8.96
N GLN A 86 4.58 -12.76 10.24
CA GLN A 86 5.61 -12.30 11.17
C GLN A 86 6.94 -12.97 10.84
N MET A 87 7.96 -12.16 10.59
CA MET A 87 9.33 -12.67 10.52
C MET A 87 9.90 -12.84 11.93
N PRO A 88 10.57 -13.97 12.24
CA PRO A 88 11.27 -14.13 13.50
C PRO A 88 12.31 -13.01 13.71
N GLY A 89 12.25 -12.32 14.86
CA GLY A 89 13.21 -11.27 15.24
C GLY A 89 12.85 -9.84 14.80
N GLY A 90 11.72 -9.61 14.14
CA GLY A 90 11.34 -8.30 13.58
C GLY A 90 10.71 -7.30 14.56
N ASN A 91 10.46 -7.64 15.82
CA ASN A 91 9.64 -6.83 16.72
C ASN A 91 10.44 -6.23 17.88
N ARG A 92 11.22 -5.20 17.61
CA ARG A 92 11.78 -4.33 18.65
C ARG A 92 11.32 -2.88 18.47
N MET A 93 10.06 -2.66 18.16
CA MET A 93 9.51 -1.32 18.10
C MET A 93 8.77 -1.00 19.40
N VAL A 94 9.01 0.18 19.93
CA VAL A 94 8.32 0.69 21.13
C VAL A 94 7.01 1.32 20.67
N GLU A 95 5.91 0.83 21.22
CA GLU A 95 4.58 1.43 21.03
C GLU A 95 4.54 2.77 21.79
N THR A 96 4.28 3.87 21.07
CA THR A 96 4.16 5.21 21.65
C THR A 96 2.72 5.69 21.79
N GLY A 97 1.77 4.97 21.21
CA GLY A 97 0.34 5.29 21.27
C GLY A 97 -0.50 4.39 20.38
N GLU A 98 -1.80 4.62 20.38
CA GLU A 98 -2.78 3.86 19.59
C GLU A 98 -3.78 4.83 18.95
N THR A 99 -4.05 4.63 17.66
CA THR A 99 -5.13 5.33 16.94
C THR A 99 -6.24 4.34 16.63
N VAL A 100 -7.48 4.71 16.92
CA VAL A 100 -8.66 3.90 16.61
C VAL A 100 -9.43 4.57 15.46
N THR A 101 -9.66 3.83 14.39
CA THR A 101 -10.43 4.27 13.23
C THR A 101 -11.46 3.20 12.85
N VAL A 102 -12.56 3.62 12.23
CA VAL A 102 -13.55 2.68 11.67
C VAL A 102 -13.25 2.50 10.19
N ASN A 103 -13.04 1.26 9.77
CA ASN A 103 -12.83 0.96 8.36
C ASN A 103 -14.15 1.18 7.59
N PRO A 104 -14.18 2.08 6.59
CA PRO A 104 -15.41 2.40 5.85
C PRO A 104 -15.91 1.24 4.95
N ILE A 105 -15.08 0.23 4.72
CA ILE A 105 -15.43 -0.93 3.89
C ILE A 105 -16.02 -2.04 4.74
N THR A 106 -15.36 -2.39 5.87
CA THR A 106 -15.77 -3.50 6.74
C THR A 106 -16.71 -3.08 7.87
N GLY A 107 -16.70 -1.79 8.25
CA GLY A 107 -17.44 -1.26 9.41
C GLY A 107 -16.83 -1.64 10.77
N GLU A 108 -15.67 -2.30 10.77
CA GLU A 108 -14.99 -2.72 11.99
C GLU A 108 -14.06 -1.63 12.54
N GLU A 109 -13.90 -1.60 13.87
CA GLU A 109 -12.89 -0.78 14.51
C GLU A 109 -11.49 -1.36 14.23
N GLU A 110 -10.62 -0.53 13.69
CA GLU A 110 -9.21 -0.84 13.49
C GLU A 110 -8.36 -0.02 14.45
N ARG A 111 -7.49 -0.70 15.17
CA ARG A 111 -6.54 -0.09 16.09
C ARG A 111 -5.16 -0.14 15.49
N GLU A 112 -4.59 1.03 15.24
CA GLU A 112 -3.25 1.17 14.69
C GLU A 112 -2.32 1.69 15.79
N ALA A 113 -1.27 0.93 16.08
CA ALA A 113 -0.27 1.36 17.03
C ALA A 113 0.63 2.41 16.40
N ILE A 114 0.86 3.49 17.12
CA ILE A 114 1.85 4.49 16.77
C ILE A 114 3.19 3.96 17.25
N LEU A 115 4.06 3.63 16.29
CA LEU A 115 5.39 3.11 16.56
C LEU A 115 6.45 4.14 16.20
N GLU A 116 7.51 4.16 17.00
CA GLU A 116 8.72 4.89 16.64
C GLU A 116 9.41 4.16 15.47
N GLY A 117 9.13 4.62 14.22
CA GLY A 117 9.68 4.02 13.00
C GLY A 117 8.70 3.99 11.83
N LYS A 118 9.20 3.63 10.64
CA LYS A 118 8.52 3.75 9.34
C LYS A 118 7.63 2.56 8.96
N MET A 119 7.32 1.64 9.87
CA MET A 119 6.56 0.43 9.54
C MET A 119 5.11 0.56 9.97
N LYS A 120 4.19 0.28 9.04
CA LYS A 120 2.77 0.23 9.32
C LYS A 120 2.43 -1.07 10.04
N ASN A 121 1.89 -0.94 11.24
CA ASN A 121 1.42 -2.07 12.04
C ASN A 121 0.00 -1.76 12.51
N PHE A 122 -0.79 -2.80 12.69
CA PHE A 122 -2.06 -2.71 13.36
C PHE A 122 -2.12 -3.71 14.52
N CYS A 123 -2.91 -3.36 15.52
CA CYS A 123 -3.12 -4.18 16.69
C CYS A 123 -4.36 -5.06 16.48
N GLN A 124 -4.19 -6.35 16.63
CA GLN A 124 -5.27 -7.33 16.68
C GLN A 124 -5.32 -7.95 18.08
N ILE A 125 -6.52 -8.20 18.57
CA ILE A 125 -6.72 -8.92 19.83
C ILE A 125 -7.02 -10.38 19.48
N ASP A 126 -6.22 -11.31 19.98
CA ASP A 126 -6.46 -12.74 19.80
C ASP A 126 -7.63 -13.26 20.67
N SER A 127 -8.01 -14.51 20.47
CA SER A 127 -9.10 -15.16 21.23
C SER A 127 -8.86 -15.19 22.75
N ASN A 128 -7.64 -14.97 23.20
CA ASN A 128 -7.24 -14.95 24.62
C ASN A 128 -7.16 -13.51 25.18
N GLY A 129 -7.53 -12.49 24.39
CA GLY A 129 -7.45 -11.10 24.77
C GLY A 129 -6.03 -10.49 24.70
N LYS A 130 -5.06 -11.20 24.10
CA LYS A 130 -3.68 -10.73 23.95
C LYS A 130 -3.55 -9.86 22.73
N LYS A 131 -2.91 -8.69 22.88
CA LYS A 131 -2.55 -7.82 21.76
C LYS A 131 -1.47 -8.46 20.89
N ILE A 132 -1.74 -8.57 19.61
CA ILE A 132 -0.80 -9.01 18.57
C ILE A 132 -0.57 -7.85 17.62
N MET A 133 0.69 -7.46 17.45
CA MET A 133 1.08 -6.43 16.49
C MET A 133 1.44 -7.09 15.16
N LEU A 134 0.69 -6.75 14.11
CA LEU A 134 0.88 -7.29 12.76
C LEU A 134 1.35 -6.18 11.83
N LYS A 135 2.38 -6.46 11.05
CA LYS A 135 2.72 -5.64 9.89
C LYS A 135 1.67 -5.83 8.82
N TYR A 136 1.38 -4.76 8.08
CA TYR A 136 0.44 -4.85 6.98
C TYR A 136 0.92 -4.08 5.75
N GLU A 137 0.43 -4.48 4.61
CA GLU A 137 0.45 -3.70 3.38
C GLU A 137 -0.97 -3.19 3.08
N PRO A 138 -1.11 -1.93 2.66
CA PRO A 138 -2.42 -1.40 2.33
C PRO A 138 -2.91 -1.97 0.98
N ILE A 139 -4.21 -2.22 0.91
CA ILE A 139 -4.92 -2.46 -0.34
C ILE A 139 -5.91 -1.31 -0.50
N PHE A 140 -5.61 -0.38 -1.38
CA PHE A 140 -6.49 0.76 -1.67
C PHE A 140 -7.66 0.30 -2.54
N VAL A 141 -8.87 0.65 -2.13
CA VAL A 141 -10.09 0.31 -2.85
C VAL A 141 -10.64 1.55 -3.52
N PHE A 142 -10.73 1.49 -4.82
CA PHE A 142 -11.29 2.56 -5.66
C PHE A 142 -12.46 2.04 -6.48
N ARG A 143 -13.47 2.88 -6.69
CA ARG A 143 -14.64 2.58 -7.52
C ARG A 143 -14.62 3.43 -8.78
N LYS A 144 -14.86 2.82 -9.95
CA LYS A 144 -15.09 3.54 -11.19
C LYS A 144 -16.54 4.03 -11.22
N VAL A 145 -16.72 5.34 -11.26
CA VAL A 145 -18.06 5.97 -11.20
C VAL A 145 -18.75 5.95 -12.57
N LYS A 146 -18.00 6.21 -13.64
CA LYS A 146 -18.49 6.29 -15.04
C LYS A 146 -17.71 5.38 -15.96
#